data_e93ed72f28a40f49532ec2dd04f79d4f
#
_entry.id   e93ed72f28a40f49532ec2dd04f79d4f
#
_cell.length_a   1.000
_cell.length_b   1.000
_cell.length_c   1.000
_cell.angle_alpha   90.00
_cell.angle_beta   90.00
_cell.angle_gamma   90.00
#
_symmetry.space_group_name_H-M   'P 1'
#
loop_
_entity.id
_entity.type
_entity.pdbx_description
1 polymer ?
#
loop_
_entity_poly.entity_id
_entity_poly.type
_entity_poly.pdbx_seq_one_letter_code
_entity_poly.pdbx_strand_id
1 'polypeptide(L)'
;MTTQRIQGRVFGEVADEYDRVRPGYPAELAADVLAYAGGPALEVGAGTGKATELFAATGVEVVATEPDPAMAAVLARRTADRPNVTVTVSAFEEYVPQRAFGLLYCAQAWHWVDKEVRWQRAAAALAPGGGLALFWNVDWPADEGVTARLLAAHERFAPHVRPNTGPIGRPIGEEAGAREWAREMGLPPEFGDLGTRLYRSGRTVSAADYVALLSTQSSYRILAEDVRENLFGTLLDTLGEQVALNVETALYLARHLP
;
A
#
# COMPACT_ATOMS: atom_id res chain seq x y z
N MET A 1 3.69 -19.68 -13.73
CA MET A 1 3.18 -18.45 -13.04
C MET A 1 3.63 -18.54 -11.59
N THR A 2 4.37 -17.58 -11.08
CA THR A 2 4.82 -17.58 -9.68
C THR A 2 3.64 -17.34 -8.74
N THR A 3 3.65 -17.94 -7.54
CA THR A 3 2.64 -17.75 -6.49
C THR A 3 2.33 -16.26 -6.24
N GLN A 4 3.32 -15.40 -6.41
CA GLN A 4 3.21 -13.95 -6.23
C GLN A 4 2.25 -13.27 -7.24
N ARG A 5 2.18 -13.74 -8.50
CA ARG A 5 1.24 -13.20 -9.50
C ARG A 5 -0.22 -13.58 -9.21
N ILE A 6 -0.45 -14.75 -8.62
CA ILE A 6 -1.78 -15.19 -8.20
C ILE A 6 -2.26 -14.31 -7.04
N GLN A 7 -1.42 -14.04 -6.06
CA GLN A 7 -1.74 -13.18 -4.91
C GLN A 7 -2.09 -11.75 -5.32
N GLY A 8 -1.39 -11.18 -6.31
CA GLY A 8 -1.66 -9.82 -6.79
C GLY A 8 -2.98 -9.66 -7.59
N ARG A 9 -3.67 -10.75 -7.93
CA ARG A 9 -4.91 -10.71 -8.73
C ARG A 9 -6.19 -10.99 -7.94
N VAL A 10 -6.11 -11.26 -6.64
CA VAL A 10 -7.28 -11.63 -5.83
C VAL A 10 -8.03 -10.45 -5.22
N PHE A 11 -7.55 -9.22 -5.43
CA PHE A 11 -8.10 -8.03 -4.79
C PHE A 11 -9.40 -7.54 -5.42
N GLY A 12 -9.55 -7.69 -6.73
CA GLY A 12 -10.75 -7.26 -7.45
C GLY A 12 -12.04 -7.95 -7.00
N GLU A 13 -11.95 -9.20 -6.52
CA GLU A 13 -13.10 -9.94 -5.99
C GLU A 13 -13.73 -9.29 -4.75
N VAL A 14 -12.99 -8.45 -4.05
CA VAL A 14 -13.39 -7.78 -2.80
C VAL A 14 -13.15 -6.27 -2.84
N ALA A 15 -13.17 -5.66 -4.03
CA ALA A 15 -12.78 -4.26 -4.23
C ALA A 15 -13.58 -3.28 -3.35
N ASP A 16 -14.91 -3.43 -3.26
CA ASP A 16 -15.75 -2.56 -2.44
C ASP A 16 -15.51 -2.78 -0.93
N GLU A 17 -15.30 -4.03 -0.48
CA GLU A 17 -14.94 -4.31 0.91
C GLU A 17 -13.53 -3.80 1.23
N TYR A 18 -12.57 -4.02 0.35
CA TYR A 18 -11.22 -3.48 0.44
C TYR A 18 -11.27 -1.96 0.63
N ASP A 19 -12.05 -1.27 -0.19
CA ASP A 19 -12.20 0.18 -0.10
C ASP A 19 -12.80 0.63 1.25
N ARG A 20 -13.77 -0.11 1.74
CA ARG A 20 -14.45 0.19 3.02
C ARG A 20 -13.52 0.05 4.22
N VAL A 21 -12.73 -1.03 4.31
CA VAL A 21 -12.03 -1.41 5.55
C VAL A 21 -10.57 -0.97 5.61
N ARG A 22 -9.89 -0.85 4.46
CA ARG A 22 -8.47 -0.46 4.45
C ARG A 22 -8.28 0.99 4.89
N PRO A 23 -7.26 1.28 5.72
CA PRO A 23 -6.95 2.65 6.10
C PRO A 23 -6.55 3.51 4.90
N GLY A 24 -6.84 4.80 4.98
CA GLY A 24 -6.21 5.82 4.12
C GLY A 24 -4.80 6.16 4.58
N TYR A 25 -4.29 7.29 4.12
CA TYR A 25 -2.97 7.80 4.47
C TYR A 25 -3.09 9.17 5.13
N PRO A 26 -2.14 9.56 6.01
CA PRO A 26 -2.17 10.86 6.63
C PRO A 26 -1.98 12.00 5.61
N ALA A 27 -2.66 13.12 5.82
CA ALA A 27 -2.58 14.27 4.91
C ALA A 27 -1.16 14.85 4.80
N GLU A 28 -0.41 14.78 5.90
CA GLU A 28 0.98 15.22 5.99
C GLU A 28 1.88 14.45 5.03
N LEU A 29 1.57 13.18 4.72
CA LEU A 29 2.35 12.38 3.78
C LEU A 29 2.36 13.02 2.39
N ALA A 30 1.19 13.43 1.88
CA ALA A 30 1.13 14.07 0.56
C ALA A 30 1.87 15.40 0.54
N ALA A 31 1.77 16.20 1.62
CA ALA A 31 2.49 17.45 1.75
C ALA A 31 4.02 17.24 1.74
N ASP A 32 4.51 16.25 2.49
CA ASP A 32 5.93 15.92 2.54
C ASP A 32 6.46 15.40 1.20
N VAL A 33 5.70 14.55 0.53
CA VAL A 33 6.07 14.02 -0.81
C VAL A 33 6.12 15.15 -1.83
N LEU A 34 5.11 16.05 -1.84
CA LEU A 34 5.06 17.17 -2.79
C LEU A 34 6.09 18.27 -2.48
N ALA A 35 6.52 18.42 -1.23
CA ALA A 35 7.65 19.26 -0.86
C ALA A 35 8.99 18.66 -1.34
N TYR A 36 9.10 17.33 -1.36
CA TYR A 36 10.28 16.63 -1.88
C TYR A 36 10.32 16.68 -3.41
N ALA A 37 9.21 16.35 -4.10
CA ALA A 37 9.13 16.39 -5.56
C ALA A 37 7.72 16.75 -6.02
N GLY A 38 7.61 17.72 -6.90
CA GLY A 38 6.35 18.21 -7.44
C GLY A 38 6.19 17.89 -8.93
N GLY A 39 5.12 18.44 -9.51
CA GLY A 39 4.77 18.29 -10.93
C GLY A 39 3.75 17.19 -11.17
N PRO A 40 3.43 16.88 -12.44
CA PRO A 40 2.50 15.79 -12.74
C PRO A 40 2.99 14.50 -12.10
N ALA A 41 2.06 13.77 -11.47
CA ALA A 41 2.36 12.56 -10.74
C ALA A 41 1.86 11.31 -11.48
N LEU A 42 2.64 10.24 -11.45
CA LEU A 42 2.26 8.89 -11.85
C LEU A 42 2.07 8.02 -10.60
N GLU A 43 0.88 7.49 -10.42
CA GLU A 43 0.61 6.50 -9.38
C GLU A 43 0.66 5.10 -9.95
N VAL A 44 1.41 4.21 -9.28
CA VAL A 44 1.57 2.81 -9.66
C VAL A 44 0.78 1.91 -8.71
N GLY A 45 -0.16 1.12 -9.26
CA GLY A 45 -1.00 0.22 -8.48
C GLY A 45 -1.95 0.97 -7.56
N ALA A 46 -2.77 1.86 -8.14
CA ALA A 46 -3.62 2.79 -7.41
C ALA A 46 -4.73 2.11 -6.58
N GLY A 47 -5.04 0.85 -6.88
CA GLY A 47 -6.08 0.11 -6.18
C GLY A 47 -7.45 0.78 -6.29
N THR A 48 -8.10 0.98 -5.16
CA THR A 48 -9.39 1.68 -5.08
C THR A 48 -9.26 3.21 -4.99
N GLY A 49 -8.03 3.77 -5.05
CA GLY A 49 -7.80 5.21 -5.14
C GLY A 49 -7.59 5.94 -3.81
N LYS A 50 -7.29 5.25 -2.72
CA LYS A 50 -7.07 5.90 -1.41
C LYS A 50 -5.92 6.91 -1.41
N ALA A 51 -4.81 6.59 -2.07
CA ALA A 51 -3.71 7.53 -2.23
C ALA A 51 -3.99 8.52 -3.38
N THR A 52 -4.65 8.08 -4.46
CA THR A 52 -5.06 8.96 -5.55
C THR A 52 -5.87 10.16 -5.04
N GLU A 53 -6.90 9.93 -4.22
CA GLU A 53 -7.72 11.01 -3.63
C GLU A 53 -6.89 11.97 -2.78
N LEU A 54 -5.99 11.41 -1.96
CA LEU A 54 -5.12 12.21 -1.10
C LEU A 54 -4.26 13.17 -1.91
N PHE A 55 -3.59 12.68 -2.96
CA PHE A 55 -2.75 13.52 -3.82
C PHE A 55 -3.59 14.46 -4.69
N ALA A 56 -4.70 13.98 -5.27
CA ALA A 56 -5.59 14.80 -6.09
C ALA A 56 -6.19 15.98 -5.31
N ALA A 57 -6.46 15.82 -4.02
CA ALA A 57 -6.97 16.88 -3.16
C ALA A 57 -5.99 18.05 -2.99
N THR A 58 -4.70 17.86 -3.25
CA THR A 58 -3.69 18.95 -3.25
C THR A 58 -3.69 19.77 -4.53
N GLY A 59 -4.44 19.35 -5.55
CA GLY A 59 -4.47 19.98 -6.88
C GLY A 59 -3.41 19.45 -7.84
N VAL A 60 -2.53 18.51 -7.43
CA VAL A 60 -1.57 17.88 -8.34
C VAL A 60 -2.30 17.04 -9.38
N GLU A 61 -1.80 17.06 -10.63
CA GLU A 61 -2.31 16.20 -11.68
C GLU A 61 -1.81 14.77 -11.46
N VAL A 62 -2.72 13.79 -11.45
CA VAL A 62 -2.41 12.38 -11.20
C VAL A 62 -2.85 11.53 -12.39
N VAL A 63 -1.91 10.75 -12.93
CA VAL A 63 -2.22 9.60 -13.77
C VAL A 63 -2.10 8.36 -12.90
N ALA A 64 -3.22 7.68 -12.64
CA ALA A 64 -3.31 6.50 -11.79
C ALA A 64 -3.40 5.23 -12.62
N THR A 65 -2.41 4.34 -12.49
CA THR A 65 -2.41 3.04 -13.17
C THR A 65 -2.83 1.94 -12.20
N GLU A 66 -3.78 1.10 -12.62
CA GLU A 66 -4.26 -0.05 -11.84
C GLU A 66 -4.52 -1.24 -12.79
N PRO A 67 -3.89 -2.40 -12.58
CA PRO A 67 -4.05 -3.55 -13.46
C PRO A 67 -5.39 -4.28 -13.31
N ASP A 68 -6.05 -4.20 -12.14
CA ASP A 68 -7.32 -4.88 -11.89
C ASP A 68 -8.50 -3.98 -12.29
N PRO A 69 -9.35 -4.40 -13.28
CA PRO A 69 -10.46 -3.58 -13.74
C PRO A 69 -11.52 -3.30 -12.67
N ALA A 70 -11.73 -4.21 -11.70
CA ALA A 70 -12.72 -4.01 -10.63
C ALA A 70 -12.23 -2.96 -9.61
N MET A 71 -10.95 -3.01 -9.24
CA MET A 71 -10.31 -1.97 -8.42
C MET A 71 -10.32 -0.63 -9.15
N ALA A 72 -9.93 -0.59 -10.43
CA ALA A 72 -9.95 0.62 -11.24
C ALA A 72 -11.36 1.22 -11.40
N ALA A 73 -12.41 0.40 -11.43
CA ALA A 73 -13.79 0.88 -11.45
C ALA A 73 -14.18 1.58 -10.13
N VAL A 74 -13.73 1.07 -8.98
CA VAL A 74 -13.90 1.76 -7.68
C VAL A 74 -13.15 3.08 -7.69
N LEU A 75 -11.87 3.08 -8.10
CA LEU A 75 -11.04 4.28 -8.25
C LEU A 75 -11.74 5.34 -9.11
N ALA A 76 -12.24 4.96 -10.29
CA ALA A 76 -12.90 5.89 -11.20
C ALA A 76 -14.18 6.51 -10.58
N ARG A 77 -14.97 5.71 -9.82
CA ARG A 77 -16.13 6.24 -9.09
C ARG A 77 -15.72 7.24 -7.99
N ARG A 78 -14.66 6.95 -7.24
CA ARG A 78 -14.15 7.81 -6.15
C ARG A 78 -13.59 9.13 -6.65
N THR A 79 -13.03 9.14 -7.84
CA THR A 79 -12.37 10.33 -8.43
C THR A 79 -13.19 10.99 -9.55
N ALA A 80 -14.48 10.63 -9.68
CA ALA A 80 -15.35 11.16 -10.73
C ALA A 80 -15.50 12.69 -10.72
N ASP A 81 -15.38 13.31 -9.56
CA ASP A 81 -15.41 14.76 -9.34
C ASP A 81 -14.01 15.43 -9.36
N ARG A 82 -12.97 14.68 -9.70
CA ARG A 82 -11.56 15.14 -9.70
C ARG A 82 -11.04 15.30 -11.14
N PRO A 83 -11.15 16.48 -11.75
CA PRO A 83 -10.73 16.70 -13.15
C PRO A 83 -9.20 16.56 -13.33
N ASN A 84 -8.43 16.61 -12.25
CA ASN A 84 -6.98 16.43 -12.23
C ASN A 84 -6.54 14.96 -12.08
N VAL A 85 -7.47 13.98 -12.18
CA VAL A 85 -7.17 12.54 -12.13
C VAL A 85 -7.49 11.89 -13.46
N THR A 86 -6.54 11.10 -13.98
CA THR A 86 -6.74 10.21 -15.12
C THR A 86 -6.51 8.79 -14.68
N VAL A 87 -7.52 7.93 -14.81
CA VAL A 87 -7.43 6.50 -14.49
C VAL A 87 -7.10 5.70 -15.73
N THR A 88 -6.08 4.84 -15.63
CA THR A 88 -5.64 3.94 -16.70
C THR A 88 -5.62 2.49 -16.21
N VAL A 89 -6.39 1.61 -16.85
CA VAL A 89 -6.37 0.17 -16.55
C VAL A 89 -5.15 -0.44 -17.24
N SER A 90 -4.06 -0.58 -16.50
CA SER A 90 -2.78 -1.10 -17.03
C SER A 90 -1.89 -1.58 -15.88
N ALA A 91 -1.15 -2.65 -16.11
CA ALA A 91 0.00 -2.96 -15.28
C ALA A 91 1.11 -1.90 -15.54
N PHE A 92 1.89 -1.59 -14.50
CA PHE A 92 2.98 -0.62 -14.65
C PHE A 92 4.03 -1.06 -15.67
N GLU A 93 4.28 -2.35 -15.75
CA GLU A 93 5.19 -2.98 -16.71
C GLU A 93 4.79 -2.73 -18.18
N GLU A 94 3.49 -2.56 -18.43
CA GLU A 94 2.91 -2.37 -19.77
C GLU A 94 2.60 -0.90 -20.06
N TYR A 95 2.53 -0.07 -19.03
CA TYR A 95 2.20 1.34 -19.17
C TYR A 95 3.30 2.09 -19.92
N VAL A 96 2.92 2.83 -20.97
CA VAL A 96 3.84 3.69 -21.74
C VAL A 96 3.52 5.15 -21.42
N PRO A 97 4.39 5.85 -20.68
CA PRO A 97 4.20 7.26 -20.35
C PRO A 97 4.13 8.13 -21.62
N GLN A 98 3.14 9.00 -21.72
CA GLN A 98 3.04 9.97 -22.81
C GLN A 98 3.87 11.24 -22.57
N ARG A 99 4.42 11.37 -21.37
CA ARG A 99 5.29 12.46 -20.91
C ARG A 99 6.14 11.99 -19.75
N ALA A 100 7.17 12.73 -19.41
CA ALA A 100 7.91 12.53 -18.17
C ALA A 100 7.11 13.11 -16.97
N PHE A 101 7.19 12.43 -15.82
CA PHE A 101 6.55 12.82 -14.57
C PHE A 101 7.57 13.44 -13.61
N GLY A 102 7.14 14.47 -12.86
CA GLY A 102 7.95 15.03 -11.80
C GLY A 102 7.93 14.19 -10.53
N LEU A 103 6.90 13.37 -10.36
CA LEU A 103 6.72 12.45 -9.23
C LEU A 103 6.18 11.10 -9.73
N LEU A 104 6.77 10.01 -9.24
CA LEU A 104 6.18 8.68 -9.28
C LEU A 104 5.94 8.23 -7.84
N TYR A 105 4.72 7.80 -7.52
CA TYR A 105 4.46 7.23 -6.21
C TYR A 105 3.73 5.89 -6.30
N CYS A 106 3.93 5.07 -5.27
CA CYS A 106 3.27 3.78 -5.14
C CYS A 106 2.92 3.51 -3.68
N ALA A 107 1.63 3.27 -3.45
CA ALA A 107 1.05 2.99 -2.15
C ALA A 107 0.74 1.50 -2.02
N GLN A 108 1.40 0.77 -1.14
CA GLN A 108 1.18 -0.66 -0.85
C GLN A 108 1.42 -1.64 -2.02
N ALA A 109 1.77 -1.19 -3.22
CA ALA A 109 1.75 -2.05 -4.40
C ALA A 109 3.13 -2.40 -4.98
N TRP A 110 4.21 -1.67 -4.62
CA TRP A 110 5.51 -1.80 -5.27
C TRP A 110 6.12 -3.21 -5.24
N HIS A 111 5.79 -4.02 -4.24
CA HIS A 111 6.26 -5.40 -4.14
C HIS A 111 5.56 -6.36 -5.12
N TRP A 112 4.47 -5.94 -5.76
CA TRP A 112 3.78 -6.68 -6.82
C TRP A 112 4.34 -6.40 -8.21
N VAL A 113 5.01 -5.26 -8.40
CA VAL A 113 5.64 -4.88 -9.66
C VAL A 113 6.83 -5.81 -9.93
N ASP A 114 6.97 -6.23 -11.17
CA ASP A 114 8.04 -7.15 -11.60
C ASP A 114 9.42 -6.57 -11.27
N LYS A 115 10.17 -7.30 -10.44
CA LYS A 115 11.47 -6.88 -9.91
C LYS A 115 12.53 -6.68 -10.98
N GLU A 116 12.41 -7.38 -12.11
CA GLU A 116 13.37 -7.33 -13.22
C GLU A 116 13.29 -6.00 -13.97
N VAL A 117 12.11 -5.36 -14.00
CA VAL A 117 11.87 -4.17 -14.85
C VAL A 117 11.44 -2.93 -14.07
N ARG A 118 10.99 -3.05 -12.83
CA ARG A 118 10.35 -1.95 -12.09
C ARG A 118 11.22 -0.68 -11.97
N TRP A 119 12.52 -0.84 -11.74
CA TRP A 119 13.43 0.31 -11.60
C TRP A 119 13.70 0.99 -12.94
N GLN A 120 13.94 0.21 -13.99
CA GLN A 120 14.10 0.74 -15.34
C GLN A 120 12.85 1.48 -15.81
N ARG A 121 11.64 0.92 -15.49
CA ARG A 121 10.37 1.57 -15.81
C ARG A 121 10.16 2.85 -15.01
N ALA A 122 10.55 2.88 -13.73
CA ALA A 122 10.48 4.08 -12.91
C ALA A 122 11.40 5.19 -13.44
N ALA A 123 12.64 4.86 -13.76
CA ALA A 123 13.58 5.82 -14.36
C ALA A 123 13.06 6.38 -15.70
N ALA A 124 12.51 5.50 -16.57
CA ALA A 124 11.95 5.92 -17.85
C ALA A 124 10.68 6.79 -17.74
N ALA A 125 9.92 6.66 -16.65
CA ALA A 125 8.72 7.46 -16.42
C ALA A 125 9.02 8.83 -15.80
N LEU A 126 10.11 8.94 -15.04
CA LEU A 126 10.49 10.15 -14.32
C LEU A 126 11.28 11.12 -15.18
N ALA A 127 11.03 12.39 -15.01
CA ALA A 127 11.93 13.43 -15.49
C ALA A 127 13.27 13.38 -14.73
N PRO A 128 14.40 13.86 -15.32
CA PRO A 128 15.63 14.08 -14.57
C PRO A 128 15.37 14.94 -13.33
N GLY A 129 15.81 14.51 -12.15
CA GLY A 129 15.52 15.14 -10.89
C GLY A 129 14.11 14.87 -10.31
N GLY A 130 13.28 14.10 -11.00
CA GLY A 130 11.97 13.68 -10.52
C GLY A 130 12.05 12.78 -9.28
N GLY A 131 11.01 12.82 -8.44
CA GLY A 131 10.96 12.06 -7.18
C GLY A 131 10.24 10.72 -7.32
N LEU A 132 10.73 9.76 -6.57
CA LEU A 132 10.09 8.48 -6.30
C LEU A 132 9.63 8.47 -4.84
N ALA A 133 8.35 8.14 -4.59
CA ALA A 133 7.79 8.01 -3.25
C ALA A 133 7.10 6.64 -3.10
N LEU A 134 7.63 5.80 -2.24
CA LEU A 134 7.05 4.48 -1.94
C LEU A 134 6.61 4.45 -0.49
N PHE A 135 5.36 4.01 -0.23
CA PHE A 135 4.87 3.99 1.15
C PHE A 135 3.93 2.83 1.43
N TRP A 136 3.95 2.41 2.71
CA TRP A 136 3.19 1.28 3.22
C TRP A 136 2.53 1.61 4.54
N ASN A 137 1.29 1.17 4.70
CA ASN A 137 0.61 1.09 5.99
C ASN A 137 0.81 -0.30 6.58
N VAL A 138 1.08 -0.33 7.88
CA VAL A 138 0.94 -1.50 8.73
C VAL A 138 0.02 -1.14 9.88
N ASP A 139 -0.91 -2.02 10.19
CA ASP A 139 -1.77 -1.92 11.36
C ASP A 139 -1.66 -3.18 12.24
N TRP A 140 -1.75 -3.01 13.54
CA TRP A 140 -1.72 -4.10 14.52
C TRP A 140 -2.55 -3.75 15.75
N PRO A 141 -3.09 -4.75 16.49
CA PRO A 141 -3.81 -4.48 17.72
C PRO A 141 -2.98 -3.71 18.73
N ALA A 142 -3.58 -2.69 19.35
CA ALA A 142 -2.92 -1.89 20.40
C ALA A 142 -2.92 -2.62 21.75
N ASP A 143 -3.83 -3.58 21.94
CA ASP A 143 -3.99 -4.36 23.18
C ASP A 143 -3.27 -5.72 23.05
N GLU A 144 -2.44 -6.05 24.03
CA GLU A 144 -1.66 -7.30 24.06
C GLU A 144 -2.55 -8.53 24.19
N GLY A 145 -3.69 -8.43 24.91
CA GLY A 145 -4.66 -9.52 25.03
C GLY A 145 -5.35 -9.81 23.71
N VAL A 146 -5.68 -8.79 22.92
CA VAL A 146 -6.17 -8.94 21.54
C VAL A 146 -5.12 -9.61 20.68
N THR A 147 -3.87 -9.16 20.76
CA THR A 147 -2.74 -9.76 20.04
C THR A 147 -2.56 -11.23 20.38
N ALA A 148 -2.65 -11.59 21.67
CA ALA A 148 -2.53 -13.00 22.12
C ALA A 148 -3.66 -13.88 21.53
N ARG A 149 -4.91 -13.40 21.53
CA ARG A 149 -6.05 -14.10 20.93
C ARG A 149 -5.90 -14.26 19.42
N LEU A 150 -5.44 -13.21 18.75
CA LEU A 150 -5.13 -13.23 17.32
C LEU A 150 -4.09 -14.31 16.99
N LEU A 151 -2.98 -14.34 17.72
CA LEU A 151 -1.92 -15.33 17.52
C LEU A 151 -2.39 -16.76 17.81
N ALA A 152 -3.16 -16.98 18.89
CA ALA A 152 -3.71 -18.30 19.24
C ALA A 152 -4.64 -18.85 18.14
N ALA A 153 -5.49 -18.00 17.56
CA ALA A 153 -6.35 -18.40 16.46
C ALA A 153 -5.54 -18.78 15.21
N HIS A 154 -4.50 -18.00 14.88
CA HIS A 154 -3.61 -18.30 13.75
C HIS A 154 -2.82 -19.60 13.96
N GLU A 155 -2.26 -19.82 15.15
CA GLU A 155 -1.55 -21.06 15.47
C GLU A 155 -2.44 -22.29 15.28
N ARG A 156 -3.71 -22.17 15.63
CA ARG A 156 -4.67 -23.28 15.52
C ARG A 156 -5.09 -23.57 14.08
N PHE A 157 -5.38 -22.56 13.26
CA PHE A 157 -6.04 -22.74 11.96
C PHE A 157 -5.15 -22.42 10.76
N ALA A 158 -4.20 -21.48 10.89
CA ALA A 158 -3.37 -21.02 9.78
C ALA A 158 -1.94 -20.65 10.26
N PRO A 159 -1.17 -21.60 10.82
CA PRO A 159 0.13 -21.33 11.47
C PRO A 159 1.19 -20.77 10.51
N HIS A 160 0.99 -20.91 9.20
CA HIS A 160 1.85 -20.34 8.16
C HIS A 160 1.53 -18.87 7.83
N VAL A 161 0.38 -18.35 8.26
CA VAL A 161 0.02 -16.93 8.10
C VAL A 161 0.52 -16.14 9.31
N ARG A 162 1.29 -15.09 9.05
CA ARG A 162 1.81 -14.20 10.10
C ARG A 162 0.98 -12.93 10.15
N PRO A 163 0.08 -12.76 11.15
CA PRO A 163 -0.62 -11.50 11.34
C PRO A 163 0.35 -10.40 11.78
N ASN A 164 0.02 -9.17 11.49
CA ASN A 164 0.79 -8.04 11.99
C ASN A 164 0.54 -7.89 13.50
N THR A 165 1.59 -7.89 14.28
CA THR A 165 1.55 -7.77 15.75
C THR A 165 2.43 -6.63 16.30
N GLY A 166 2.95 -5.79 15.40
CA GLY A 166 3.83 -4.69 15.75
C GLY A 166 4.17 -3.82 14.55
N PRO A 167 4.95 -2.76 14.77
CA PRO A 167 5.40 -1.86 13.71
C PRO A 167 6.22 -2.62 12.66
N ILE A 168 6.41 -2.02 11.48
CA ILE A 168 7.29 -2.55 10.41
C ILE A 168 8.74 -2.75 10.89
N GLY A 169 8.96 -2.44 12.16
CA GLY A 169 10.06 -3.00 12.93
C GLY A 169 11.43 -2.39 12.69
N ARG A 170 11.56 -1.09 12.49
CA ARG A 170 12.82 -0.37 12.77
C ARG A 170 12.48 1.09 13.00
N PRO A 171 13.09 1.78 13.98
CA PRO A 171 13.05 3.22 13.98
C PRO A 171 13.73 3.66 12.68
N ILE A 172 12.91 3.90 11.65
CA ILE A 172 13.34 4.55 10.43
C ILE A 172 13.43 6.03 10.82
N GLY A 173 14.51 6.38 11.44
CA GLY A 173 14.93 7.73 11.66
C GLY A 173 16.20 7.87 10.85
N GLU A 174 16.21 8.85 9.91
CA GLU A 174 17.42 9.34 9.35
C GLU A 174 18.02 8.53 8.18
N GLU A 175 19.07 9.06 7.65
CA GLU A 175 19.85 8.65 6.49
C GLU A 175 20.26 7.15 6.52
N ALA A 176 20.50 6.58 7.71
CA ALA A 176 20.85 5.17 7.86
C ALA A 176 19.68 4.23 7.47
N GLY A 177 18.46 4.55 7.91
CA GLY A 177 17.26 3.78 7.57
C GLY A 177 16.92 3.87 6.07
N ALA A 178 17.10 5.05 5.47
CA ALA A 178 16.91 5.23 4.04
C ALA A 178 17.90 4.41 3.21
N ARG A 179 19.17 4.38 3.60
CA ARG A 179 20.21 3.56 2.95
C ARG A 179 19.94 2.06 3.11
N GLU A 180 19.51 1.61 4.27
CA GLU A 180 19.18 0.21 4.51
C GLU A 180 18.00 -0.22 3.62
N TRP A 181 16.93 0.57 3.59
CA TRP A 181 15.78 0.33 2.71
C TRP A 181 16.20 0.26 1.24
N ALA A 182 16.99 1.24 0.76
CA ALA A 182 17.44 1.28 -0.63
C ALA A 182 18.23 0.00 -1.01
N ARG A 183 19.08 -0.48 -0.11
CA ARG A 183 19.83 -1.73 -0.29
C ARG A 183 18.90 -2.95 -0.33
N GLU A 184 17.93 -3.05 0.61
CA GLU A 184 16.98 -4.17 0.68
C GLU A 184 16.07 -4.22 -0.56
N MET A 185 15.68 -3.06 -1.07
CA MET A 185 14.85 -2.93 -2.27
C MET A 185 15.63 -3.11 -3.57
N GLY A 186 16.97 -3.16 -3.50
CA GLY A 186 17.82 -3.20 -4.68
C GLY A 186 17.70 -1.94 -5.53
N LEU A 187 17.64 -0.77 -4.86
CA LEU A 187 17.55 0.52 -5.55
C LEU A 187 18.82 0.75 -6.36
N PRO A 188 18.73 0.99 -7.68
CA PRO A 188 19.90 1.13 -8.52
C PRO A 188 20.53 2.54 -8.41
N PRO A 189 21.80 2.72 -8.85
CA PRO A 189 22.58 3.92 -8.60
C PRO A 189 22.06 5.19 -9.30
N GLU A 190 21.19 5.06 -10.30
CA GLU A 190 20.48 6.19 -10.91
C GLU A 190 19.44 6.85 -10.00
N PHE A 191 19.21 6.28 -8.80
CA PHE A 191 18.39 6.89 -7.76
C PHE A 191 19.23 7.23 -6.54
N GLY A 192 19.05 8.45 -6.02
CA GLY A 192 19.76 8.96 -4.84
C GLY A 192 18.92 9.94 -4.05
N ASP A 193 19.55 10.83 -3.25
CA ASP A 193 18.87 11.80 -2.39
C ASP A 193 17.78 11.14 -1.54
N LEU A 194 18.19 10.14 -0.75
CA LEU A 194 17.28 9.25 -0.04
C LEU A 194 16.67 9.95 1.18
N GLY A 195 15.36 9.72 1.39
CA GLY A 195 14.64 10.18 2.57
C GLY A 195 13.69 9.10 3.12
N THR A 196 13.39 9.17 4.40
CA THR A 196 12.37 8.32 5.04
C THR A 196 11.58 9.12 6.07
N ARG A 197 10.32 8.76 6.26
CA ARG A 197 9.48 9.30 7.31
C ARG A 197 8.49 8.24 7.82
N LEU A 198 8.19 8.30 9.11
CA LEU A 198 7.16 7.49 9.76
C LEU A 198 6.03 8.37 10.26
N TYR A 199 4.81 7.96 9.97
CA TYR A 199 3.60 8.57 10.52
C TYR A 199 2.90 7.53 11.38
N ARG A 200 2.48 7.92 12.58
CA ARG A 200 1.81 7.05 13.54
C ARG A 200 0.45 7.60 13.90
N SER A 201 -0.53 6.74 13.89
CA SER A 201 -1.89 7.06 14.30
C SER A 201 -2.54 5.85 14.97
N GLY A 202 -3.74 6.04 15.47
CA GLY A 202 -4.56 4.97 16.00
C GLY A 202 -5.98 5.06 15.45
N ARG A 203 -6.66 3.92 15.37
CA ARG A 203 -8.09 3.87 15.06
C ARG A 203 -8.75 2.74 15.83
N THR A 204 -10.04 2.89 16.10
CA THR A 204 -10.85 1.81 16.65
C THR A 204 -11.84 1.36 15.59
N VAL A 205 -11.95 0.05 15.40
CA VAL A 205 -12.86 -0.57 14.42
C VAL A 205 -13.71 -1.63 15.12
N SER A 206 -14.85 -2.02 14.55
CA SER A 206 -15.58 -3.19 15.02
C SER A 206 -14.74 -4.47 14.80
N ALA A 207 -14.97 -5.52 15.59
CA ALA A 207 -14.34 -6.82 15.36
C ALA A 207 -14.66 -7.34 13.95
N ALA A 208 -15.89 -7.11 13.47
CA ALA A 208 -16.29 -7.47 12.11
C ALA A 208 -15.47 -6.73 11.05
N ASP A 209 -15.23 -5.42 11.21
CA ASP A 209 -14.40 -4.65 10.29
C ASP A 209 -12.92 -5.04 10.37
N TYR A 210 -12.45 -5.44 11.55
CA TYR A 210 -11.09 -5.96 11.68
C TYR A 210 -10.92 -7.31 10.96
N VAL A 211 -11.86 -8.23 11.11
CA VAL A 211 -11.87 -9.51 10.37
C VAL A 211 -12.01 -9.26 8.86
N ALA A 212 -12.88 -8.34 8.45
CA ALA A 212 -13.00 -7.92 7.06
C ALA A 212 -11.68 -7.31 6.52
N LEU A 213 -10.97 -6.51 7.32
CA LEU A 213 -9.64 -6.01 6.97
C LEU A 213 -8.64 -7.14 6.73
N LEU A 214 -8.59 -8.14 7.61
CA LEU A 214 -7.75 -9.33 7.42
C LEU A 214 -8.14 -10.07 6.15
N SER A 215 -9.46 -10.26 5.89
CA SER A 215 -9.96 -10.99 4.73
C SER A 215 -9.55 -10.38 3.39
N THR A 216 -9.27 -9.07 3.35
CA THR A 216 -8.77 -8.37 2.14
C THR A 216 -7.28 -8.54 1.90
N GLN A 217 -6.53 -9.15 2.82
CA GLN A 217 -5.10 -9.38 2.62
C GLN A 217 -4.86 -10.66 1.80
N SER A 218 -3.91 -10.63 0.88
CA SER A 218 -3.62 -11.74 -0.03
C SER A 218 -3.29 -13.05 0.66
N SER A 219 -2.61 -13.01 1.81
CA SER A 219 -2.27 -14.19 2.62
C SER A 219 -3.50 -14.95 3.13
N TYR A 220 -4.60 -14.25 3.41
CA TYR A 220 -5.85 -14.87 3.82
C TYR A 220 -6.72 -15.27 2.62
N ARG A 221 -6.64 -14.52 1.51
CA ARG A 221 -7.39 -14.81 0.29
C ARG A 221 -7.02 -16.17 -0.33
N ILE A 222 -5.79 -16.60 -0.17
CA ILE A 222 -5.29 -17.87 -0.70
C ILE A 222 -5.53 -19.07 0.24
N LEU A 223 -6.06 -18.86 1.45
CA LEU A 223 -6.42 -19.95 2.36
C LEU A 223 -7.60 -20.74 1.80
N ALA A 224 -7.64 -22.05 2.11
CA ALA A 224 -8.81 -22.86 1.88
C ALA A 224 -10.04 -22.27 2.62
N GLU A 225 -11.21 -22.39 2.03
CA GLU A 225 -12.42 -21.73 2.52
C GLU A 225 -12.77 -22.13 3.96
N ASP A 226 -12.72 -23.44 4.25
CA ASP A 226 -12.97 -23.99 5.58
C ASP A 226 -11.97 -23.49 6.64
N VAL A 227 -10.69 -23.36 6.27
CA VAL A 227 -9.65 -22.79 7.14
C VAL A 227 -9.94 -21.32 7.44
N ARG A 228 -10.30 -20.56 6.41
CA ARG A 228 -10.62 -19.14 6.52
C ARG A 228 -11.87 -18.91 7.38
N GLU A 229 -12.93 -19.69 7.16
CA GLU A 229 -14.17 -19.62 7.93
C GLU A 229 -13.94 -19.92 9.42
N ASN A 230 -13.22 -21.00 9.73
CA ASN A 230 -12.90 -21.38 11.10
C ASN A 230 -12.03 -20.32 11.80
N LEU A 231 -11.02 -19.78 11.12
CA LEU A 231 -10.17 -18.73 11.64
C LEU A 231 -10.99 -17.46 11.94
N PHE A 232 -11.74 -16.97 10.97
CA PHE A 232 -12.50 -15.72 11.10
C PHE A 232 -13.67 -15.85 12.07
N GLY A 233 -14.36 -16.99 12.10
CA GLY A 233 -15.39 -17.28 13.11
C GLY A 233 -14.81 -17.22 14.53
N THR A 234 -13.67 -17.89 14.77
CA THR A 234 -12.97 -17.84 16.06
C THR A 234 -12.53 -16.42 16.44
N LEU A 235 -12.05 -15.62 15.47
CA LEU A 235 -11.69 -14.24 15.75
C LEU A 235 -12.90 -13.39 16.13
N LEU A 236 -14.02 -13.51 15.42
CA LEU A 236 -15.27 -12.81 15.77
C LEU A 236 -15.76 -13.16 17.18
N ASP A 237 -15.66 -14.42 17.59
CA ASP A 237 -16.09 -14.88 18.91
C ASP A 237 -15.18 -14.39 20.05
N THR A 238 -13.91 -14.12 19.75
CA THR A 238 -12.88 -13.88 20.79
C THR A 238 -12.38 -12.44 20.90
N LEU A 239 -12.54 -11.61 19.86
CA LEU A 239 -11.99 -10.25 19.84
C LEU A 239 -12.83 -9.21 20.58
N GLY A 240 -14.07 -9.53 20.97
CA GLY A 240 -15.02 -8.58 21.57
C GLY A 240 -15.70 -7.70 20.51
N GLU A 241 -16.27 -6.57 20.91
CA GLU A 241 -17.04 -5.72 20.00
C GLU A 241 -16.15 -4.82 19.15
N GLN A 242 -15.05 -4.34 19.71
CA GLN A 242 -14.15 -3.36 19.09
C GLN A 242 -12.69 -3.75 19.25
N VAL A 243 -11.90 -3.37 18.27
CA VAL A 243 -10.45 -3.55 18.24
C VAL A 243 -9.79 -2.18 18.05
N ALA A 244 -8.99 -1.76 19.03
CA ALA A 244 -8.11 -0.61 18.89
C ALA A 244 -6.86 -1.03 18.13
N LEU A 245 -6.52 -0.28 17.08
CA LEU A 245 -5.39 -0.53 16.19
C LEU A 245 -4.40 0.62 16.26
N ASN A 246 -3.12 0.29 16.36
CA ASN A 246 -2.05 1.18 15.95
C ASN A 246 -1.90 1.12 14.43
N VAL A 247 -1.65 2.24 13.81
CA VAL A 247 -1.38 2.35 12.36
C VAL A 247 -0.06 3.09 12.17
N GLU A 248 0.86 2.49 11.45
CA GLU A 248 2.11 3.12 11.04
C GLU A 248 2.18 3.19 9.51
N THR A 249 2.47 4.38 8.99
CA THR A 249 2.76 4.59 7.57
C THR A 249 4.24 4.88 7.42
N ALA A 250 4.96 4.04 6.70
CA ALA A 250 6.36 4.25 6.35
C ALA A 250 6.47 4.82 4.94
N LEU A 251 7.10 5.98 4.80
CA LEU A 251 7.40 6.66 3.54
C LEU A 251 8.89 6.56 3.23
N TYR A 252 9.22 6.20 2.01
CA TYR A 252 10.56 6.16 1.44
C TYR A 252 10.62 7.04 0.19
N LEU A 253 11.64 7.87 0.13
CA LEU A 253 11.86 8.83 -0.94
C LEU A 253 13.21 8.55 -1.62
N ALA A 254 13.22 8.70 -2.93
CA ALA A 254 14.44 8.72 -3.73
C ALA A 254 14.26 9.70 -4.90
N ARG A 255 15.35 10.20 -5.47
CA ARG A 255 15.34 11.08 -6.62
C ARG A 255 16.02 10.41 -7.78
N HIS A 256 15.40 10.46 -8.97
CA HIS A 256 16.03 10.06 -10.21
C HIS A 256 17.14 11.08 -10.53
N LEU A 257 18.38 10.62 -10.49
CA LEU A 257 19.55 11.46 -10.74
C LEU A 257 19.66 11.84 -12.24
N PRO A 258 20.24 13.00 -12.57
CA PRO A 258 20.45 13.42 -13.95
C PRO A 258 21.36 12.48 -14.75
#